data_e8aaad10276e7aa242d43bde1a31ee28
#
_entry.id   e8aaad10276e7aa242d43bde1a31ee28
#
_cell.length_a   1.000
_cell.length_b   1.000
_cell.length_c   1.000
_cell.angle_alpha   90.00
_cell.angle_beta   90.00
_cell.angle_gamma   90.00
#
_symmetry.space_group_name_H-M   'P 1'
#
loop_
_entity.id
_entity.type
_entity.pdbx_description
1 polymer ?
#
loop_
_entity_poly.entity_id
_entity_poly.type
_entity_poly.pdbx_seq_one_letter_code
_entity_poly.pdbx_strand_id
1 'polypeptide(L)'
;ILVGIFMLFLVVWSTHTNRIYVSQNAGTVQASNKTYIMSSYSGSITEMYISEGSYVNEGDLVAHIKSTDIDMQQDNLESQLKIYQTQLDQYNKLLQCVQDDTNYFSETNPEDQPYYYQYETYKSQVSQKTFDATAYQAAGYSDAQIKTMMEQSQSEVEALYYSTMQSISQSITSAQSNVDNIQAQIDSL
;
A
#
# COMPACT_ATOMS: atom_id res chain seq x y z
N ILE A 1 11.10 -89.94 -59.72
CA ILE A 1 10.83 -88.72 -60.53
C ILE A 1 9.68 -87.93 -59.96
N LEU A 2 8.54 -88.51 -59.59
CA LEU A 2 7.34 -87.83 -59.04
C LEU A 2 7.67 -87.06 -57.70
N VAL A 3 8.43 -87.67 -56.80
CA VAL A 3 8.80 -87.03 -55.50
C VAL A 3 9.70 -85.83 -55.68
N GLY A 4 10.59 -85.87 -56.69
CA GLY A 4 11.44 -84.72 -57.00
C GLY A 4 10.68 -83.50 -57.55
N ILE A 5 9.65 -83.74 -58.41
CA ILE A 5 8.79 -82.69 -58.95
C ILE A 5 7.95 -82.03 -57.81
N PHE A 6 7.46 -82.88 -56.87
CA PHE A 6 6.68 -82.36 -55.71
C PHE A 6 7.53 -81.53 -54.76
N MET A 7 8.77 -81.94 -54.52
CA MET A 7 9.73 -81.11 -53.74
C MET A 7 10.03 -79.73 -54.39
N LEU A 8 10.26 -79.71 -55.71
CA LEU A 8 10.47 -78.51 -56.47
C LEU A 8 9.25 -77.55 -56.39
N PHE A 9 8.04 -78.18 -56.48
CA PHE A 9 6.81 -77.35 -56.33
C PHE A 9 6.66 -76.75 -54.95
N LEU A 10 7.01 -77.43 -53.87
CA LEU A 10 7.00 -76.91 -52.50
C LEU A 10 8.01 -75.75 -52.32
N VAL A 11 9.18 -75.86 -52.90
CA VAL A 11 10.20 -74.76 -52.82
C VAL A 11 9.72 -73.57 -53.55
N VAL A 12 9.18 -73.69 -54.77
CA VAL A 12 8.64 -72.55 -55.54
C VAL A 12 7.42 -71.94 -54.84
N TRP A 13 6.55 -72.77 -54.26
CA TRP A 13 5.41 -72.31 -53.47
C TRP A 13 5.85 -71.54 -52.24
N SER A 14 6.86 -71.99 -51.53
CA SER A 14 7.45 -71.32 -50.36
C SER A 14 8.07 -69.94 -50.66
N THR A 15 8.67 -69.74 -51.83
CA THR A 15 9.26 -68.49 -52.24
C THR A 15 8.25 -67.47 -52.73
N HIS A 16 7.03 -67.89 -53.13
CA HIS A 16 5.96 -67.00 -53.61
C HIS A 16 5.01 -66.64 -52.48
N THR A 17 5.14 -67.10 -51.26
CA THR A 17 4.27 -66.81 -50.17
C THR A 17 4.73 -65.52 -49.45
N ASN A 18 4.08 -64.38 -49.75
CA ASN A 18 4.34 -63.13 -49.06
C ASN A 18 3.66 -63.21 -47.68
N ARG A 19 4.46 -63.06 -46.64
CA ARG A 19 3.95 -62.86 -45.28
C ARG A 19 3.79 -61.38 -45.04
N ILE A 20 2.52 -60.93 -44.83
CA ILE A 20 2.20 -59.60 -44.41
C ILE A 20 2.40 -59.50 -42.91
N TYR A 21 3.40 -58.77 -42.48
CA TYR A 21 3.59 -58.42 -41.06
C TYR A 21 2.86 -57.10 -40.79
N VAL A 22 1.77 -57.15 -40.06
CA VAL A 22 1.07 -55.99 -39.55
C VAL A 22 1.76 -55.58 -38.24
N SER A 23 2.51 -54.49 -38.26
CA SER A 23 3.05 -53.88 -37.04
C SER A 23 2.03 -52.84 -36.55
N GLN A 24 1.40 -53.11 -35.43
CA GLN A 24 0.59 -52.09 -34.73
C GLN A 24 1.51 -51.27 -33.87
N ASN A 25 1.80 -50.06 -34.32
CA ASN A 25 2.50 -49.06 -33.52
C ASN A 25 1.46 -48.09 -32.97
N ALA A 26 1.30 -48.06 -31.64
CA ALA A 26 0.56 -47.02 -30.96
C ALA A 26 1.44 -45.77 -30.93
N GLY A 27 1.10 -44.76 -31.70
CA GLY A 27 1.75 -43.47 -31.69
C GLY A 27 0.86 -42.48 -30.91
N THR A 28 1.44 -41.72 -29.98
CA THR A 28 0.79 -40.56 -29.37
C THR A 28 1.23 -39.34 -30.14
N VAL A 29 0.26 -38.56 -30.60
CA VAL A 29 0.51 -37.24 -31.19
C VAL A 29 0.74 -36.25 -30.06
N GLN A 30 1.94 -35.69 -29.99
CA GLN A 30 2.25 -34.61 -29.04
C GLN A 30 2.58 -33.36 -29.79
N ALA A 31 2.21 -32.21 -29.20
CA ALA A 31 2.58 -30.92 -29.73
C ALA A 31 4.13 -30.76 -29.76
N SER A 32 4.66 -30.29 -30.88
CA SER A 32 6.10 -30.08 -31.09
C SER A 32 6.63 -28.98 -30.15
N ASN A 33 5.82 -27.98 -29.87
CA ASN A 33 6.14 -26.89 -28.94
C ASN A 33 5.07 -26.81 -27.86
N LYS A 34 5.48 -26.88 -26.59
CA LYS A 34 4.63 -26.66 -25.43
C LYS A 34 5.19 -25.46 -24.67
N THR A 35 4.38 -24.44 -24.50
CA THR A 35 4.69 -23.31 -23.65
C THR A 35 3.81 -23.39 -22.41
N TYR A 36 4.41 -23.29 -21.24
CA TYR A 36 3.68 -23.27 -19.97
C TYR A 36 3.53 -21.81 -19.53
N ILE A 37 2.29 -21.38 -19.32
CA ILE A 37 1.99 -20.09 -18.69
C ILE A 37 1.97 -20.34 -17.19
N MET A 38 2.86 -19.66 -16.46
CA MET A 38 2.91 -19.74 -15.00
C MET A 38 2.58 -18.38 -14.43
N SER A 39 1.77 -18.37 -13.37
CA SER A 39 1.57 -17.17 -12.57
C SER A 39 2.85 -16.81 -11.79
N SER A 40 3.17 -15.53 -11.71
CA SER A 40 4.22 -15.02 -10.83
C SER A 40 3.82 -15.04 -9.36
N TYR A 41 2.54 -15.21 -9.06
CA TYR A 41 1.97 -15.22 -7.72
C TYR A 41 1.30 -16.54 -7.40
N SER A 42 1.42 -16.98 -6.14
CA SER A 42 0.68 -18.12 -5.61
C SER A 42 -0.72 -17.68 -5.20
N GLY A 43 -1.73 -18.44 -5.58
CA GLY A 43 -3.12 -18.11 -5.24
C GLY A 43 -4.11 -19.13 -5.74
N SER A 44 -5.39 -18.92 -5.42
CA SER A 44 -6.50 -19.72 -5.94
C SER A 44 -7.07 -19.06 -7.20
N ILE A 45 -7.34 -19.88 -8.22
CA ILE A 45 -8.05 -19.41 -9.43
C ILE A 45 -9.52 -19.21 -9.03
N THR A 46 -9.99 -17.95 -9.14
CA THR A 46 -11.39 -17.62 -8.84
C THR A 46 -12.27 -17.71 -10.08
N GLU A 47 -11.72 -17.35 -11.22
CA GLU A 47 -12.41 -17.38 -12.50
C GLU A 47 -11.47 -17.88 -13.59
N MET A 48 -11.98 -18.70 -14.50
CA MET A 48 -11.24 -19.20 -15.66
C MET A 48 -12.05 -18.88 -16.92
N TYR A 49 -11.45 -18.18 -17.86
CA TYR A 49 -12.10 -17.72 -19.10
C TYR A 49 -11.79 -18.62 -20.29
N ILE A 50 -10.92 -19.60 -20.14
CA ILE A 50 -10.54 -20.56 -21.18
C ILE A 50 -10.92 -21.97 -20.79
N SER A 51 -11.17 -22.83 -21.81
CA SER A 51 -11.39 -24.25 -21.67
C SER A 51 -10.42 -25.04 -22.56
N GLU A 52 -10.36 -26.33 -22.36
CA GLU A 52 -9.53 -27.19 -23.19
C GLU A 52 -9.90 -27.07 -24.68
N GLY A 53 -8.90 -26.80 -25.52
CA GLY A 53 -9.08 -26.55 -26.95
C GLY A 53 -9.38 -25.09 -27.32
N SER A 54 -9.47 -24.16 -26.38
CA SER A 54 -9.64 -22.75 -26.67
C SER A 54 -8.39 -22.18 -27.36
N TYR A 55 -8.61 -21.28 -28.32
CA TYR A 55 -7.55 -20.49 -28.93
C TYR A 55 -7.34 -19.21 -28.12
N VAL A 56 -6.10 -18.87 -27.83
CA VAL A 56 -5.71 -17.67 -27.05
C VAL A 56 -4.65 -16.88 -27.81
N ASN A 57 -4.75 -15.56 -27.75
CA ASN A 57 -3.77 -14.63 -28.29
C ASN A 57 -2.98 -14.00 -27.15
N GLU A 58 -1.87 -13.37 -27.50
CA GLU A 58 -1.10 -12.57 -26.54
C GLU A 58 -1.95 -11.37 -26.07
N GLY A 59 -2.07 -11.24 -24.74
CA GLY A 59 -2.89 -10.21 -24.09
C GLY A 59 -4.31 -10.66 -23.71
N ASP A 60 -4.75 -11.88 -24.10
CA ASP A 60 -6.06 -12.38 -23.69
C ASP A 60 -6.08 -12.71 -22.18
N LEU A 61 -7.17 -12.34 -21.51
CA LEU A 61 -7.41 -12.66 -20.11
C LEU A 61 -7.75 -14.15 -19.98
N VAL A 62 -6.88 -14.90 -19.33
CA VAL A 62 -6.97 -16.36 -19.22
C VAL A 62 -7.68 -16.79 -17.95
N ALA A 63 -7.32 -16.17 -16.82
CA ALA A 63 -7.87 -16.50 -15.51
C ALA A 63 -7.68 -15.34 -14.52
N HIS A 64 -8.55 -15.28 -13.51
CA HIS A 64 -8.35 -14.47 -12.32
C HIS A 64 -7.76 -15.33 -11.20
N ILE A 65 -6.67 -14.85 -10.61
CA ILE A 65 -6.01 -15.48 -9.48
C ILE A 65 -6.16 -14.58 -8.26
N LYS A 66 -6.75 -15.12 -7.19
CA LYS A 66 -6.81 -14.45 -5.89
C LYS A 66 -5.63 -14.93 -5.04
N SER A 67 -4.76 -14.00 -4.67
CA SER A 67 -3.63 -14.26 -3.77
C SER A 67 -3.96 -13.82 -2.35
N THR A 68 -4.03 -14.75 -1.42
CA THR A 68 -4.27 -14.46 0.00
C THR A 68 -3.17 -13.58 0.59
N ASP A 69 -1.93 -13.75 0.13
CA ASP A 69 -0.79 -12.97 0.62
C ASP A 69 -0.87 -11.51 0.19
N ILE A 70 -1.31 -11.25 -1.06
CA ILE A 70 -1.53 -9.89 -1.57
C ILE A 70 -2.71 -9.23 -0.85
N ASP A 71 -3.82 -9.95 -0.68
CA ASP A 71 -4.98 -9.43 0.06
C ASP A 71 -4.59 -9.02 1.49
N MET A 72 -3.85 -9.88 2.22
CA MET A 72 -3.36 -9.56 3.57
C MET A 72 -2.41 -8.37 3.59
N GLN A 73 -1.55 -8.23 2.59
CA GLN A 73 -0.64 -7.08 2.46
C GLN A 73 -1.42 -5.80 2.19
N GLN A 74 -2.42 -5.84 1.33
CA GLN A 74 -3.31 -4.72 1.05
C GLN A 74 -4.05 -4.28 2.31
N ASP A 75 -4.71 -5.22 3.03
CA ASP A 75 -5.44 -4.93 4.28
C ASP A 75 -4.53 -4.26 5.32
N ASN A 76 -3.28 -4.72 5.44
CA ASN A 76 -2.30 -4.12 6.35
C ASN A 76 -1.93 -2.70 5.94
N LEU A 77 -1.69 -2.45 4.65
CA LEU A 77 -1.36 -1.12 4.14
C LEU A 77 -2.54 -0.16 4.25
N GLU A 78 -3.77 -0.62 3.96
CA GLU A 78 -4.99 0.18 4.14
C GLU A 78 -5.21 0.57 5.61
N SER A 79 -4.92 -0.35 6.54
CA SER A 79 -4.97 -0.08 7.98
C SER A 79 -3.94 0.98 8.38
N GLN A 80 -2.71 0.92 7.87
CA GLN A 80 -1.68 1.91 8.11
C GLN A 80 -2.04 3.26 7.47
N LEU A 81 -2.58 3.25 6.26
CA LEU A 81 -3.04 4.45 5.56
C LEU A 81 -4.07 5.20 6.42
N LYS A 82 -5.05 4.49 6.96
CA LYS A 82 -6.08 5.07 7.84
C LYS A 82 -5.48 5.70 9.10
N ILE A 83 -4.48 5.08 9.70
CA ILE A 83 -3.78 5.63 10.89
C ILE A 83 -3.07 6.95 10.51
N TYR A 84 -2.32 6.98 9.40
CA TYR A 84 -1.62 8.20 8.98
C TYR A 84 -2.55 9.30 8.51
N GLN A 85 -3.67 8.97 7.84
CA GLN A 85 -4.72 9.94 7.49
C GLN A 85 -5.33 10.56 8.75
N THR A 86 -5.69 9.74 9.74
CA THR A 86 -6.20 10.25 11.02
C THR A 86 -5.18 11.17 11.70
N GLN A 87 -3.90 10.79 11.71
CA GLN A 87 -2.83 11.63 12.28
C GLN A 87 -2.68 12.96 11.54
N LEU A 88 -2.77 12.95 10.21
CA LEU A 88 -2.73 14.15 9.38
C LEU A 88 -3.90 15.10 9.71
N ASP A 89 -5.10 14.55 9.83
CA ASP A 89 -6.31 15.30 10.18
C ASP A 89 -6.18 15.94 11.58
N GLN A 90 -5.62 15.21 12.54
CA GLN A 90 -5.38 15.71 13.88
C GLN A 90 -4.36 16.85 13.91
N TYR A 91 -3.26 16.78 13.13
CA TYR A 91 -2.31 17.89 13.03
C TYR A 91 -2.92 19.11 12.33
N ASN A 92 -3.74 18.93 11.30
CA ASN A 92 -4.45 20.03 10.66
C ASN A 92 -5.43 20.71 11.65
N LYS A 93 -6.15 19.91 12.45
CA LYS A 93 -7.03 20.41 13.50
C LYS A 93 -6.24 21.14 14.59
N LEU A 94 -5.04 20.67 14.97
CA LEU A 94 -4.16 21.34 15.92
C LEU A 94 -3.67 22.69 15.38
N LEU A 95 -3.31 22.72 14.09
CA LEU A 95 -2.94 23.97 13.42
C LEU A 95 -4.08 25.00 13.52
N GLN A 96 -5.29 24.56 13.24
CA GLN A 96 -6.50 25.38 13.35
C GLN A 96 -6.72 25.85 14.80
N CYS A 97 -6.54 24.97 15.80
CA CYS A 97 -6.65 25.38 17.22
C CYS A 97 -5.73 26.55 17.56
N VAL A 98 -4.48 26.51 17.09
CA VAL A 98 -3.48 27.56 17.32
C VAL A 98 -3.83 28.85 16.58
N GLN A 99 -4.36 28.75 15.34
CA GLN A 99 -4.78 29.91 14.53
C GLN A 99 -6.00 30.61 15.10
N ASP A 100 -7.01 29.84 15.53
CA ASP A 100 -8.29 30.34 16.02
C ASP A 100 -8.27 30.61 17.54
N ASP A 101 -7.15 30.34 18.20
CA ASP A 101 -6.97 30.44 19.66
C ASP A 101 -8.07 29.68 20.44
N THR A 102 -8.50 28.52 19.92
CA THR A 102 -9.59 27.73 20.46
C THR A 102 -9.24 26.24 20.41
N ASN A 103 -9.44 25.55 21.53
CA ASN A 103 -9.23 24.08 21.56
C ASN A 103 -10.45 23.34 21.01
N TYR A 104 -10.30 22.72 19.85
CA TYR A 104 -11.35 21.90 19.21
C TYR A 104 -11.26 20.41 19.58
N PHE A 105 -10.28 20.02 20.37
CA PHE A 105 -10.11 18.64 20.83
C PHE A 105 -10.93 18.35 22.08
N SER A 106 -11.33 17.10 22.26
CA SER A 106 -12.00 16.62 23.46
C SER A 106 -11.00 15.98 24.41
N GLU A 107 -10.97 16.43 25.66
CA GLU A 107 -10.14 15.82 26.70
C GLU A 107 -10.52 14.36 27.00
N THR A 108 -11.79 13.99 26.78
CA THR A 108 -12.31 12.65 27.09
C THR A 108 -12.17 11.65 25.94
N ASN A 109 -11.86 12.11 24.73
CA ASN A 109 -11.63 11.24 23.57
C ASN A 109 -10.17 10.80 23.54
N PRO A 110 -9.85 9.49 23.62
CA PRO A 110 -8.48 9.00 23.61
C PRO A 110 -7.67 9.39 22.38
N GLU A 111 -8.30 9.54 21.20
CA GLU A 111 -7.64 9.94 19.95
C GLU A 111 -7.29 11.45 19.96
N ASP A 112 -8.10 12.27 20.59
CA ASP A 112 -7.91 13.73 20.69
C ASP A 112 -6.94 14.10 21.83
N GLN A 113 -6.84 13.28 22.87
CA GLN A 113 -6.19 13.62 24.12
C GLN A 113 -4.74 14.09 23.97
N PRO A 114 -3.86 13.48 23.14
CA PRO A 114 -2.49 13.97 22.97
C PRO A 114 -2.45 15.38 22.39
N TYR A 115 -3.32 15.68 21.45
CA TYR A 115 -3.39 16.99 20.78
C TYR A 115 -4.06 18.05 21.65
N TYR A 116 -5.06 17.65 22.46
CA TYR A 116 -5.66 18.48 23.49
C TYR A 116 -4.58 19.02 24.44
N TYR A 117 -3.75 18.14 25.02
CA TYR A 117 -2.71 18.59 25.94
C TYR A 117 -1.56 19.32 25.23
N GLN A 118 -1.31 19.06 23.99
CA GLN A 118 -0.33 19.85 23.20
C GLN A 118 -0.78 21.29 23.04
N TYR A 119 -2.05 21.49 22.72
CA TYR A 119 -2.63 22.84 22.65
C TYR A 119 -2.66 23.53 24.02
N GLU A 120 -3.09 22.84 25.10
CA GLU A 120 -3.11 23.40 26.45
C GLU A 120 -1.70 23.80 26.94
N THR A 121 -0.69 23.01 26.57
CA THR A 121 0.70 23.35 26.84
C THR A 121 1.11 24.63 26.13
N TYR A 122 0.77 24.79 24.86
CA TYR A 122 1.00 26.02 24.11
C TYR A 122 0.29 27.21 24.78
N LYS A 123 -0.98 27.11 25.15
CA LYS A 123 -1.74 28.14 25.86
C LYS A 123 -1.11 28.52 27.19
N SER A 124 -0.67 27.54 27.96
CA SER A 124 0.05 27.79 29.22
C SER A 124 1.35 28.59 28.99
N GLN A 125 2.12 28.26 27.96
CA GLN A 125 3.36 28.97 27.62
C GLN A 125 3.06 30.42 27.16
N VAL A 126 2.00 30.64 26.38
CA VAL A 126 1.53 31.99 26.00
C VAL A 126 1.15 32.76 27.25
N SER A 127 0.38 32.20 28.15
CA SER A 127 -0.01 32.86 29.41
C SER A 127 1.19 33.26 30.28
N GLN A 128 2.21 32.40 30.35
CA GLN A 128 3.44 32.70 31.12
C GLN A 128 4.26 33.83 30.53
N LYS A 129 4.17 34.06 29.22
CA LYS A 129 4.88 35.14 28.52
C LYS A 129 4.06 36.43 28.42
N THR A 130 2.75 36.35 28.65
CA THR A 130 1.85 37.51 28.58
C THR A 130 2.12 38.46 29.76
N PHE A 131 2.36 39.73 29.45
CA PHE A 131 2.66 40.75 30.41
C PHE A 131 1.39 41.37 30.98
N ASP A 132 1.31 41.49 32.33
CA ASP A 132 0.23 42.21 32.99
C ASP A 132 0.67 43.61 33.38
N ALA A 133 0.33 44.55 32.50
CA ALA A 133 0.66 45.98 32.68
C ALA A 133 0.08 46.56 33.99
N THR A 134 -1.07 46.09 34.44
CA THR A 134 -1.78 46.60 35.62
C THR A 134 -0.99 46.35 36.90
N ALA A 135 -0.43 45.15 37.02
CA ALA A 135 0.39 44.77 38.18
C ALA A 135 1.66 45.63 38.31
N TYR A 136 2.33 45.92 37.18
CA TYR A 136 3.55 46.74 37.17
C TYR A 136 3.27 48.23 37.37
N GLN A 137 2.12 48.73 36.87
CA GLN A 137 1.68 50.09 37.12
C GLN A 137 1.41 50.33 38.60
N ALA A 138 0.73 49.39 39.27
CA ALA A 138 0.51 49.40 40.72
C ALA A 138 1.83 49.30 41.52
N ALA A 139 2.87 48.68 40.99
CA ALA A 139 4.17 48.57 41.58
C ALA A 139 5.06 49.83 41.37
N GLY A 140 4.56 50.86 40.65
CA GLY A 140 5.23 52.16 40.49
C GLY A 140 6.22 52.23 39.31
N TYR A 141 6.14 51.33 38.35
CA TYR A 141 6.93 51.39 37.11
C TYR A 141 6.47 52.55 36.22
N SER A 142 7.37 53.19 35.51
CA SER A 142 7.03 54.27 34.59
C SER A 142 6.37 53.71 33.31
N ASP A 143 5.54 54.54 32.65
CA ASP A 143 4.86 54.17 31.41
C ASP A 143 5.86 53.70 30.30
N ALA A 144 7.04 54.34 30.26
CA ALA A 144 8.09 53.95 29.30
C ALA A 144 8.65 52.55 29.56
N GLN A 145 8.85 52.20 30.84
CA GLN A 145 9.30 50.85 31.22
C GLN A 145 8.24 49.79 30.96
N ILE A 146 6.97 50.09 31.30
CA ILE A 146 5.83 49.24 31.03
C ILE A 146 5.70 48.97 29.53
N LYS A 147 5.79 50.01 28.70
CA LYS A 147 5.75 49.89 27.25
C LYS A 147 6.84 48.98 26.71
N THR A 148 8.08 49.13 27.15
CA THR A 148 9.19 48.30 26.72
C THR A 148 8.96 46.80 27.11
N MET A 149 8.46 46.55 28.32
CA MET A 149 8.14 45.19 28.78
C MET A 149 6.97 44.55 27.99
N MET A 150 5.95 45.37 27.64
CA MET A 150 4.84 44.92 26.77
C MET A 150 5.34 44.56 25.37
N GLU A 151 6.16 45.40 24.76
CA GLU A 151 6.74 45.14 23.43
C GLU A 151 7.62 43.86 23.44
N GLN A 152 8.39 43.65 24.49
CA GLN A 152 9.19 42.44 24.68
C GLN A 152 8.30 41.22 24.84
N SER A 153 7.28 41.25 25.71
CA SER A 153 6.32 40.15 25.93
C SER A 153 5.58 39.82 24.64
N GLN A 154 5.12 40.82 23.91
CA GLN A 154 4.45 40.60 22.62
C GLN A 154 5.37 39.93 21.61
N SER A 155 6.63 40.33 21.51
CA SER A 155 7.63 39.70 20.64
C SER A 155 7.89 38.25 21.03
N GLU A 156 7.94 37.96 22.33
CA GLU A 156 8.12 36.55 22.82
C GLU A 156 6.91 35.67 22.55
N VAL A 157 5.68 36.19 22.70
CA VAL A 157 4.44 35.46 22.36
C VAL A 157 4.37 35.22 20.85
N GLU A 158 4.70 36.21 20.04
CA GLU A 158 4.72 36.11 18.58
C GLU A 158 5.77 35.08 18.11
N ALA A 159 6.96 35.08 18.69
CA ALA A 159 8.00 34.10 18.41
C ALA A 159 7.54 32.66 18.77
N LEU A 160 6.86 32.51 19.93
CA LEU A 160 6.28 31.24 20.32
C LEU A 160 5.21 30.76 19.35
N TYR A 161 4.31 31.65 18.92
CA TYR A 161 3.30 31.35 17.92
C TYR A 161 3.93 30.81 16.62
N TYR A 162 4.89 31.57 16.05
CA TYR A 162 5.53 31.14 14.78
C TYR A 162 6.32 29.84 14.93
N SER A 163 7.02 29.62 16.04
CA SER A 163 7.75 28.39 16.29
C SER A 163 6.81 27.19 16.43
N THR A 164 5.67 27.37 17.09
CA THR A 164 4.63 26.33 17.23
C THR A 164 4.00 26.01 15.89
N MET A 165 3.63 27.03 15.11
CA MET A 165 3.10 26.87 13.74
C MET A 165 4.08 26.12 12.84
N GLN A 166 5.36 26.47 12.90
CA GLN A 166 6.40 25.79 12.13
C GLN A 166 6.52 24.30 12.52
N SER A 167 6.52 24.00 13.82
CA SER A 167 6.59 22.61 14.32
C SER A 167 5.38 21.78 13.86
N ILE A 168 4.18 22.34 13.97
CA ILE A 168 2.95 21.65 13.50
C ILE A 168 2.99 21.46 11.98
N SER A 169 3.43 22.47 11.21
CA SER A 169 3.55 22.35 9.75
C SER A 169 4.56 21.28 9.33
N GLN A 170 5.65 21.11 10.06
CA GLN A 170 6.61 20.01 9.83
C GLN A 170 5.96 18.64 10.13
N SER A 171 5.14 18.54 11.18
CA SER A 171 4.41 17.34 11.51
C SER A 171 3.38 16.97 10.43
N ILE A 172 2.66 17.97 9.91
CA ILE A 172 1.73 17.82 8.78
C ILE A 172 2.47 17.30 7.54
N THR A 173 3.60 17.92 7.19
CA THR A 173 4.41 17.50 6.03
C THR A 173 4.88 16.05 6.18
N SER A 174 5.32 15.67 7.38
CA SER A 174 5.76 14.30 7.66
C SER A 174 4.61 13.30 7.58
N ALA A 175 3.44 13.63 8.14
CA ALA A 175 2.25 12.79 8.08
C ALA A 175 1.75 12.64 6.64
N GLN A 176 1.72 13.71 5.85
CA GLN A 176 1.36 13.68 4.43
C GLN A 176 2.32 12.78 3.64
N SER A 177 3.62 12.90 3.87
CA SER A 177 4.61 12.04 3.21
C SER A 177 4.40 10.55 3.53
N ASN A 178 3.99 10.23 4.77
CA ASN A 178 3.65 8.84 5.14
C ASN A 178 2.40 8.36 4.39
N VAL A 179 1.36 9.18 4.30
CA VAL A 179 0.14 8.89 3.53
C VAL A 179 0.49 8.61 2.07
N ASP A 180 1.27 9.49 1.43
CA ASP A 180 1.65 9.36 0.02
C ASP A 180 2.49 8.09 -0.23
N ASN A 181 3.42 7.78 0.69
CA ASN A 181 4.24 6.57 0.59
C ASN A 181 3.43 5.28 0.73
N ILE A 182 2.49 5.22 1.66
CA ILE A 182 1.63 4.03 1.82
C ILE A 182 0.67 3.91 0.64
N GLN A 183 0.09 5.02 0.15
CA GLN A 183 -0.75 5.00 -1.04
C GLN A 183 0.00 4.47 -2.26
N ALA A 184 1.23 4.93 -2.49
CA ALA A 184 2.07 4.42 -3.59
C ALA A 184 2.38 2.93 -3.47
N GLN A 185 2.52 2.40 -2.24
CA GLN A 185 2.70 0.97 -2.02
C GLN A 185 1.42 0.18 -2.35
N ILE A 186 0.24 0.70 -1.98
CA ILE A 186 -1.06 0.09 -2.33
C ILE A 186 -1.23 0.07 -3.86
N ASP A 187 -0.94 1.18 -4.53
CA ASP A 187 -1.08 1.32 -5.99
C ASP A 187 -0.10 0.41 -6.77
N SER A 188 0.94 -0.09 -6.12
CA SER A 188 1.95 -0.99 -6.71
C SER A 188 1.68 -2.48 -6.49
N LEU A 189 0.65 -2.85 -5.73
CA LEU A 189 0.23 -4.24 -5.50
C LEU A 189 -0.59 -4.81 -6.66
#